data_ac9ea9b42192f1fcdef74a059e92df2e
#
_entry.id   ac9ea9b42192f1fcdef74a059e92df2e
#
_cell.length_a   1.000
_cell.length_b   1.000
_cell.length_c   1.000
_cell.angle_alpha   90.00
_cell.angle_beta   90.00
_cell.angle_gamma   90.00
#
_symmetry.space_group_name_H-M   'P 1'
#
loop_
_entity.id
_entity.type
_entity.pdbx_description
1 polymer ?
#
loop_
_entity_poly.entity_id
_entity_poly.type
_entity_poly.pdbx_seq_one_letter_code
_entity_poly.pdbx_strand_id
1 'polypeptide(L)'
;MTPADVLKLIKEKDAKFADLRFTDTIGKEHHVTIPTRLVYEGFFKDGKMFDGSSIAGWKGINESDMILMPDPATAVIDPFYEETTVDLRCDVIEPMTMQGYERDPRSLAKRAEAYLKSSGIADSALFGPENEFFIFDNVTVSSSMHGCSYEVDSYEGAWNSGKTYEDGNKGHRPGVKGGYFPVPPVDSQQDIRTAMSMACEEMGLKFEVHHHEVGTAGQGEINVAANTLTKKADEVQILKYALQNVAHGYGKTLTFMPKPIVGDNGSGMHVHQSLQKEGKALFAGDKYGGLSDIALYYIGGIIKHARALNAFTNASTNSYKRLVPGFEAPVKLAYSARNRSASIRIPWISNPKGRRIEVRFPDATANPYFAFAAMLLAGIDGIQNKIHPGDPGDKDLYDLEPEEDKKIPTVCHSLDQALEYLDKDRGFLKAGGVFTDDLIDAYIELKMKEVTRVRMTTHPIEVEMYYSL
;
A
#
# COMPACT_ATOMS: atom_id res chain seq x y z
N MET A 1 20.64 1.75 13.01
CA MET A 1 21.63 2.79 13.44
C MET A 1 21.23 3.30 14.83
N THR A 2 22.20 3.74 15.62
CA THR A 2 22.01 4.46 16.89
C THR A 2 22.05 5.97 16.64
N PRO A 3 21.63 6.82 17.58
CA PRO A 3 21.83 8.27 17.46
C PRO A 3 23.27 8.67 17.11
N ALA A 4 24.26 8.03 17.75
CA ALA A 4 25.69 8.28 17.46
C ALA A 4 26.07 7.91 16.01
N ASP A 5 25.49 6.83 15.46
CA ASP A 5 25.73 6.43 14.06
C ASP A 5 25.14 7.46 13.09
N VAL A 6 23.99 8.05 13.39
CA VAL A 6 23.37 9.10 12.57
C VAL A 6 24.24 10.37 12.58
N LEU A 7 24.75 10.79 13.74
CA LEU A 7 25.64 11.94 13.84
C LEU A 7 26.96 11.71 13.06
N LYS A 8 27.45 10.47 13.09
CA LYS A 8 28.62 10.06 12.29
C LYS A 8 28.30 10.13 10.79
N LEU A 9 27.15 9.60 10.35
CA LEU A 9 26.69 9.66 8.96
C LEU A 9 26.58 11.11 8.46
N ILE A 10 25.95 11.99 9.25
CA ILE A 10 25.83 13.43 8.95
C ILE A 10 27.21 14.04 8.69
N LYS A 11 28.19 13.74 9.56
CA LYS A 11 29.54 14.26 9.43
C LYS A 11 30.29 13.69 8.22
N GLU A 12 30.20 12.38 8.02
CA GLU A 12 30.91 11.69 6.91
C GLU A 12 30.39 12.08 5.54
N LYS A 13 29.09 12.35 5.44
CA LYS A 13 28.43 12.75 4.20
C LYS A 13 28.32 14.27 4.02
N ASP A 14 28.82 15.04 5.00
CA ASP A 14 28.69 16.50 5.03
C ASP A 14 27.23 16.96 4.85
N ALA A 15 26.28 16.22 5.44
CA ALA A 15 24.87 16.52 5.30
C ALA A 15 24.53 17.87 5.96
N LYS A 16 23.86 18.74 5.19
CA LYS A 16 23.48 20.09 5.63
C LYS A 16 22.14 20.12 6.32
N PHE A 17 21.23 19.22 5.91
CA PHE A 17 19.85 19.17 6.38
C PHE A 17 19.47 17.78 6.86
N ALA A 18 18.52 17.74 7.79
CA ALA A 18 17.78 16.55 8.18
C ALA A 18 16.30 16.74 7.83
N ASP A 19 15.74 15.79 7.14
CA ASP A 19 14.34 15.76 6.72
C ASP A 19 13.57 14.80 7.60
N LEU A 20 12.64 15.35 8.40
CA LEU A 20 11.83 14.59 9.35
C LEU A 20 10.53 14.19 8.66
N ARG A 21 10.31 12.91 8.44
CA ARG A 21 9.17 12.37 7.69
C ARG A 21 8.22 11.61 8.58
N PHE A 22 6.92 11.80 8.37
CA PHE A 22 5.86 11.10 9.06
C PHE A 22 4.66 10.87 8.13
N THR A 23 3.81 9.91 8.47
CA THR A 23 2.64 9.56 7.65
C THR A 23 1.37 9.91 8.39
N ASP A 24 0.40 10.52 7.70
CA ASP A 24 -0.90 10.84 8.27
C ASP A 24 -1.90 9.66 8.21
N THR A 25 -3.10 9.89 8.75
CA THR A 25 -4.16 8.87 8.84
C THR A 25 -4.59 8.31 7.47
N ILE A 26 -4.53 9.10 6.40
CA ILE A 26 -4.89 8.63 5.06
C ILE A 26 -3.73 7.99 4.30
N GLY A 27 -2.54 7.93 4.90
CA GLY A 27 -1.35 7.32 4.29
C GLY A 27 -0.47 8.29 3.49
N LYS A 28 -0.74 9.59 3.55
CA LYS A 28 0.09 10.61 2.92
C LYS A 28 1.34 10.86 3.78
N GLU A 29 2.51 10.85 3.13
CA GLU A 29 3.77 11.24 3.79
C GLU A 29 3.91 12.77 3.82
N HIS A 30 4.32 13.28 4.98
CA HIS A 30 4.63 14.68 5.24
C HIS A 30 6.07 14.80 5.69
N HIS A 31 6.65 16.00 5.54
CA HIS A 31 8.01 16.27 5.99
C HIS A 31 8.21 17.68 6.53
N VAL A 32 9.26 17.84 7.32
CA VAL A 32 9.81 19.12 7.72
C VAL A 32 11.34 19.04 7.75
N THR A 33 11.99 19.99 7.13
CA THR A 33 13.44 20.03 7.02
C THR A 33 14.05 20.96 8.07
N ILE A 34 15.08 20.50 8.78
CA ILE A 34 15.86 21.26 9.73
C ILE A 34 17.35 21.22 9.37
N PRO A 35 18.14 22.25 9.72
CA PRO A 35 19.58 22.17 9.53
C PRO A 35 20.21 21.18 10.51
N THR A 36 21.19 20.41 10.04
CA THR A 36 21.84 19.34 10.84
C THR A 36 22.50 19.82 12.12
N ARG A 37 22.85 21.12 12.26
CA ARG A 37 23.33 21.67 13.52
C ARG A 37 22.34 21.57 14.68
N LEU A 38 21.06 21.33 14.41
CA LEU A 38 20.03 21.10 15.41
C LEU A 38 19.86 19.62 15.75
N VAL A 39 20.56 18.74 15.06
CA VAL A 39 20.54 17.28 15.33
C VAL A 39 21.71 16.94 16.24
N TYR A 40 21.38 16.54 17.47
CA TYR A 40 22.34 16.13 18.50
C TYR A 40 21.81 14.84 19.17
N GLU A 41 22.59 14.18 19.99
CA GLU A 41 22.20 12.89 20.57
C GLU A 41 20.87 12.96 21.33
N GLY A 42 20.63 14.03 22.10
CA GLY A 42 19.40 14.29 22.83
C GLY A 42 18.18 14.53 21.93
N PHE A 43 18.40 14.99 20.69
CA PHE A 43 17.32 15.24 19.72
C PHE A 43 16.45 14.00 19.46
N PHE A 44 17.05 12.82 19.54
CA PHE A 44 16.33 11.54 19.39
C PHE A 44 15.48 11.16 20.62
N LYS A 45 15.50 11.98 21.66
CA LYS A 45 14.64 11.86 22.86
C LYS A 45 13.70 13.06 23.03
N ASP A 46 14.17 14.23 22.61
CA ASP A 46 13.43 15.49 22.72
C ASP A 46 12.47 15.70 21.55
N GLY A 47 12.87 15.24 20.36
CA GLY A 47 12.12 15.40 19.13
C GLY A 47 12.00 16.83 18.64
N LYS A 48 11.07 17.02 17.68
CA LYS A 48 10.74 18.33 17.09
C LYS A 48 9.25 18.63 17.26
N MET A 49 8.93 19.70 17.97
CA MET A 49 7.55 20.20 18.10
C MET A 49 7.01 20.67 16.75
N PHE A 50 5.74 20.37 16.50
CA PHE A 50 5.00 20.85 15.33
C PHE A 50 3.50 20.96 15.63
N ASP A 51 2.75 21.63 14.73
CA ASP A 51 1.31 21.80 14.83
C ASP A 51 0.57 20.62 14.18
N GLY A 52 0.10 19.68 15.00
CA GLY A 52 -0.69 18.53 14.56
C GLY A 52 -2.12 18.87 14.11
N SER A 53 -2.65 20.05 14.43
CA SER A 53 -4.00 20.46 14.00
C SER A 53 -4.09 20.77 12.51
N SER A 54 -2.94 20.99 11.87
CA SER A 54 -2.84 21.15 10.42
C SER A 54 -2.92 19.83 9.66
N ILE A 55 -2.91 18.69 10.36
CA ILE A 55 -3.00 17.35 9.77
C ILE A 55 -4.44 16.87 9.79
N ALA A 56 -4.99 16.54 8.61
CA ALA A 56 -6.38 16.10 8.49
C ALA A 56 -6.66 14.83 9.34
N GLY A 57 -7.73 14.88 10.12
CA GLY A 57 -8.15 13.77 10.98
C GLY A 57 -7.40 13.63 12.29
N TRP A 58 -6.49 14.55 12.62
CA TRP A 58 -5.82 14.61 13.90
C TRP A 58 -6.53 15.56 14.87
N LYS A 59 -5.85 15.99 15.92
CA LYS A 59 -6.44 16.84 16.97
C LYS A 59 -6.83 18.22 16.46
N GLY A 60 -7.73 18.86 17.19
CA GLY A 60 -8.14 20.23 16.91
C GLY A 60 -7.12 21.26 17.39
N ILE A 61 -7.37 22.53 17.05
CA ILE A 61 -6.46 23.65 17.34
C ILE A 61 -6.20 23.87 18.83
N ASN A 62 -7.09 23.41 19.69
CA ASN A 62 -6.96 23.50 21.15
C ASN A 62 -6.00 22.46 21.76
N GLU A 63 -5.57 21.48 21.00
CA GLU A 63 -4.61 20.43 21.38
C GLU A 63 -3.61 20.19 20.25
N SER A 64 -3.08 21.26 19.66
CA SER A 64 -2.32 21.21 18.42
C SER A 64 -0.89 20.71 18.57
N ASP A 65 -0.29 20.90 19.73
CA ASP A 65 1.12 20.59 19.94
C ASP A 65 1.40 19.09 19.90
N MET A 66 2.29 18.68 19.01
CA MET A 66 2.75 17.31 18.83
C MET A 66 4.27 17.28 18.67
N ILE A 67 4.88 16.13 18.87
CA ILE A 67 6.32 15.92 18.71
C ILE A 67 6.57 14.91 17.60
N LEU A 68 7.41 15.28 16.62
CA LEU A 68 8.06 14.33 15.71
C LEU A 68 9.28 13.73 16.41
N MET A 69 9.22 12.44 16.70
CA MET A 69 10.29 11.71 17.35
C MET A 69 11.05 10.88 16.32
N PRO A 70 12.24 11.31 15.88
CA PRO A 70 12.96 10.63 14.81
C PRO A 70 13.50 9.28 15.29
N ASP A 71 13.32 8.26 14.44
CA ASP A 71 13.86 6.93 14.64
C ASP A 71 15.25 6.83 13.98
N PRO A 72 16.35 6.75 14.74
CA PRO A 72 17.69 6.71 14.17
C PRO A 72 17.94 5.48 13.29
N ALA A 73 17.17 4.40 13.48
CA ALA A 73 17.30 3.19 12.66
C ALA A 73 16.86 3.39 11.21
N THR A 74 16.13 4.47 10.92
CA THR A 74 15.58 4.79 9.58
C THR A 74 16.46 5.76 8.78
N ALA A 75 17.55 6.25 9.35
CA ALA A 75 18.39 7.25 8.71
C ALA A 75 18.95 6.78 7.37
N VAL A 76 18.73 7.58 6.31
CA VAL A 76 19.25 7.36 4.97
C VAL A 76 19.56 8.70 4.31
N ILE A 77 20.55 8.75 3.42
CA ILE A 77 20.79 9.94 2.60
C ILE A 77 19.80 9.96 1.45
N ASP A 78 19.15 11.10 1.27
CA ASP A 78 18.21 11.33 0.17
C ASP A 78 19.00 11.57 -1.14
N PRO A 79 18.75 10.78 -2.21
CA PRO A 79 19.47 10.94 -3.47
C PRO A 79 18.90 12.04 -4.39
N PHE A 80 17.78 12.67 -4.03
CA PHE A 80 17.03 13.57 -4.91
C PHE A 80 17.21 15.04 -4.59
N TYR A 81 17.71 15.40 -3.39
CA TYR A 81 17.95 16.77 -3.03
C TYR A 81 19.31 17.27 -3.54
N GLU A 82 19.35 18.52 -3.96
CA GLU A 82 20.60 19.19 -4.39
C GLU A 82 21.62 19.26 -3.26
N GLU A 83 21.17 19.65 -2.06
CA GLU A 83 22.01 19.68 -0.86
C GLU A 83 21.87 18.36 -0.09
N THR A 84 23.01 17.79 0.32
CA THR A 84 23.03 16.52 1.05
C THR A 84 22.13 16.57 2.29
N THR A 85 21.13 15.75 2.30
CA THR A 85 20.07 15.68 3.32
C THR A 85 19.97 14.25 3.87
N VAL A 86 19.83 14.12 5.18
CA VAL A 86 19.52 12.84 5.81
C VAL A 86 18.02 12.76 6.13
N ASP A 87 17.35 11.75 5.60
CA ASP A 87 15.96 11.45 5.94
C ASP A 87 15.87 10.64 7.23
N LEU A 88 14.91 11.01 8.08
CA LEU A 88 14.61 10.34 9.33
C LEU A 88 13.09 10.16 9.44
N ARG A 89 12.62 8.91 9.54
CA ARG A 89 11.21 8.65 9.83
C ARG A 89 10.91 8.85 11.30
N CYS A 90 9.77 9.51 11.56
CA CYS A 90 9.38 9.89 12.90
C CYS A 90 8.12 9.13 13.35
N ASP A 91 8.09 8.77 14.63
CA ASP A 91 6.83 8.55 15.33
C ASP A 91 6.25 9.90 15.73
N VAL A 92 4.94 9.99 15.82
CA VAL A 92 4.27 11.18 16.40
C VAL A 92 3.93 10.90 17.85
N ILE A 93 4.39 11.80 18.72
CA ILE A 93 4.31 11.63 20.17
C ILE A 93 3.37 12.68 20.76
N GLU A 94 2.55 12.25 21.71
CA GLU A 94 1.71 13.12 22.54
C GLU A 94 2.57 13.78 23.63
N PRO A 95 2.73 15.11 23.66
CA PRO A 95 3.64 15.79 24.58
C PRO A 95 3.33 15.55 26.06
N MET A 96 2.04 15.47 26.41
CA MET A 96 1.60 15.33 27.80
C MET A 96 1.94 13.98 28.41
N THR A 97 1.96 12.94 27.60
CA THR A 97 2.19 11.55 28.05
C THR A 97 3.54 11.01 27.63
N MET A 98 4.20 11.62 26.64
CA MET A 98 5.39 11.13 25.96
C MET A 98 5.19 9.72 25.38
N GLN A 99 3.95 9.37 25.03
CA GLN A 99 3.59 8.13 24.35
C GLN A 99 3.26 8.40 22.89
N GLY A 100 3.34 7.34 22.06
CA GLY A 100 2.92 7.41 20.66
C GLY A 100 1.48 7.92 20.54
N TYR A 101 1.28 8.94 19.70
CA TYR A 101 -0.04 9.49 19.43
C TYR A 101 -0.97 8.38 18.90
N GLU A 102 -2.19 8.33 19.43
CA GLU A 102 -3.13 7.25 19.19
C GLU A 102 -3.46 7.07 17.71
N ARG A 103 -3.55 8.18 16.96
CA ARG A 103 -3.86 8.17 15.50
C ARG A 103 -2.60 8.16 14.62
N ASP A 104 -1.40 8.08 15.20
CA ASP A 104 -0.17 7.92 14.43
C ASP A 104 -0.07 6.52 13.82
N PRO A 105 -0.05 6.40 12.48
CA PRO A 105 0.00 5.09 11.82
C PRO A 105 1.24 4.27 12.19
N ARG A 106 2.40 4.91 12.31
CA ARG A 106 3.65 4.21 12.62
C ARG A 106 3.67 3.68 14.06
N SER A 107 3.18 4.45 15.02
CA SER A 107 3.00 4.00 16.40
C SER A 107 1.99 2.85 16.51
N LEU A 108 0.92 2.89 15.70
CA LEU A 108 -0.05 1.80 15.62
C LEU A 108 0.60 0.51 15.11
N ALA A 109 1.40 0.57 14.05
CA ALA A 109 2.12 -0.59 13.52
C ALA A 109 3.02 -1.23 14.59
N LYS A 110 3.73 -0.42 15.38
CA LYS A 110 4.54 -0.88 16.51
C LYS A 110 3.69 -1.55 17.60
N ARG A 111 2.49 -1.02 17.90
CA ARG A 111 1.54 -1.66 18.82
C ARG A 111 1.08 -3.03 18.30
N ALA A 112 0.83 -3.16 16.99
CA ALA A 112 0.46 -4.44 16.37
C ALA A 112 1.58 -5.50 16.50
N GLU A 113 2.83 -5.12 16.25
CA GLU A 113 3.99 -6.00 16.45
C GLU A 113 4.17 -6.41 17.92
N ALA A 114 3.97 -5.47 18.85
CA ALA A 114 4.03 -5.75 20.28
C ALA A 114 2.91 -6.72 20.72
N TYR A 115 1.69 -6.52 20.18
CA TYR A 115 0.57 -7.43 20.44
C TYR A 115 0.82 -8.84 19.90
N LEU A 116 1.36 -8.97 18.68
CA LEU A 116 1.73 -10.28 18.14
C LEU A 116 2.65 -11.04 19.10
N LYS A 117 3.69 -10.39 19.61
CA LYS A 117 4.63 -10.98 20.59
C LYS A 117 3.93 -11.35 21.90
N SER A 118 3.15 -10.45 22.47
CA SER A 118 2.46 -10.68 23.74
C SER A 118 1.37 -11.74 23.67
N SER A 119 0.79 -11.97 22.48
CA SER A 119 -0.16 -13.06 22.25
C SER A 119 0.47 -14.45 22.33
N GLY A 120 1.81 -14.54 22.26
CA GLY A 120 2.55 -15.79 22.26
C GLY A 120 2.44 -16.59 20.96
N ILE A 121 1.75 -16.09 19.95
CA ILE A 121 1.56 -16.77 18.65
C ILE A 121 2.87 -16.78 17.86
N ALA A 122 3.49 -15.60 17.68
CA ALA A 122 4.71 -15.44 16.89
C ALA A 122 5.57 -14.29 17.43
N ASP A 123 6.83 -14.25 17.01
CA ASP A 123 7.79 -13.17 17.36
C ASP A 123 7.75 -12.05 16.33
N SER A 124 7.49 -12.42 15.08
CA SER A 124 7.46 -11.49 13.94
C SER A 124 6.50 -11.95 12.86
N ALA A 125 5.97 -10.96 12.15
CA ALA A 125 5.21 -11.13 10.93
C ALA A 125 5.99 -10.47 9.78
N LEU A 126 6.14 -11.18 8.66
CA LEU A 126 6.78 -10.67 7.45
C LEU A 126 5.73 -10.27 6.44
N PHE A 127 5.94 -9.11 5.84
CA PHE A 127 5.11 -8.54 4.78
C PHE A 127 5.96 -8.30 3.53
N GLY A 128 5.43 -8.67 2.37
CA GLY A 128 6.04 -8.42 1.05
C GLY A 128 4.96 -7.92 0.10
N PRO A 129 4.72 -6.60 0.04
CA PRO A 129 3.80 -6.02 -0.91
C PRO A 129 4.41 -5.94 -2.31
N GLU A 130 3.59 -6.23 -3.33
CA GLU A 130 3.89 -6.06 -4.76
C GLU A 130 3.16 -4.80 -5.23
N ASN A 131 3.88 -3.67 -5.29
CA ASN A 131 3.27 -2.39 -5.65
C ASN A 131 3.31 -2.20 -7.17
N GLU A 132 2.14 -2.20 -7.79
CA GLU A 132 1.95 -1.85 -9.18
C GLU A 132 1.68 -0.35 -9.34
N PHE A 133 2.08 0.22 -10.46
CA PHE A 133 1.96 1.65 -10.76
C PHE A 133 1.87 1.91 -12.27
N PHE A 134 1.41 3.12 -12.65
CA PHE A 134 1.47 3.59 -14.03
C PHE A 134 2.41 4.77 -14.16
N ILE A 135 3.18 4.80 -15.24
CA ILE A 135 4.02 5.95 -15.63
C ILE A 135 3.37 6.63 -16.83
N PHE A 136 3.03 7.91 -16.70
CA PHE A 136 2.43 8.73 -17.75
C PHE A 136 3.37 9.83 -18.23
N ASP A 137 3.22 10.23 -19.49
CA ASP A 137 3.90 11.38 -20.08
C ASP A 137 3.20 12.68 -19.72
N ASN A 138 1.86 12.64 -19.59
CA ASN A 138 1.07 13.81 -19.22
C ASN A 138 -0.22 13.42 -18.49
N VAL A 139 -0.65 14.29 -17.59
CA VAL A 139 -1.94 14.19 -16.90
C VAL A 139 -2.56 15.57 -16.80
N THR A 140 -3.78 15.71 -17.31
CA THR A 140 -4.58 16.91 -17.13
C THR A 140 -5.89 16.60 -16.42
N VAL A 141 -6.38 17.53 -15.61
CA VAL A 141 -7.65 17.40 -14.91
C VAL A 141 -8.38 18.73 -14.92
N SER A 142 -9.67 18.70 -15.22
CA SER A 142 -10.57 19.84 -15.11
C SER A 142 -11.79 19.42 -14.29
N SER A 143 -12.14 20.22 -13.29
CA SER A 143 -13.32 19.99 -12.47
C SER A 143 -13.93 21.33 -12.09
N SER A 144 -15.11 21.62 -12.65
CA SER A 144 -15.84 22.87 -12.48
C SER A 144 -17.34 22.60 -12.44
N MET A 145 -18.14 23.65 -12.17
CA MET A 145 -19.60 23.52 -12.11
C MET A 145 -20.24 23.07 -13.42
N HIS A 146 -19.61 23.37 -14.56
CA HIS A 146 -20.16 23.12 -15.91
C HIS A 146 -19.52 21.94 -16.63
N GLY A 147 -18.55 21.27 -16.01
CA GLY A 147 -17.92 20.12 -16.64
C GLY A 147 -16.80 19.52 -15.79
N CYS A 148 -16.56 18.24 -15.97
CA CYS A 148 -15.40 17.56 -15.43
C CYS A 148 -14.78 16.67 -16.51
N SER A 149 -13.45 16.62 -16.53
CA SER A 149 -12.69 15.76 -17.41
C SER A 149 -11.33 15.43 -16.80
N TYR A 150 -10.76 14.32 -17.18
CA TYR A 150 -9.36 14.04 -17.00
C TYR A 150 -8.81 13.41 -18.28
N GLU A 151 -7.55 13.62 -18.52
CA GLU A 151 -6.84 13.05 -19.65
C GLU A 151 -5.46 12.59 -19.20
N VAL A 152 -5.11 11.37 -19.54
CA VAL A 152 -3.78 10.81 -19.33
C VAL A 152 -3.17 10.49 -20.66
N ASP A 153 -1.86 10.71 -20.82
CA ASP A 153 -1.14 10.36 -22.03
C ASP A 153 0.10 9.50 -21.69
N SER A 154 0.38 8.55 -22.55
CA SER A 154 1.55 7.69 -22.49
C SER A 154 1.98 7.31 -23.91
N TYR A 155 3.29 7.33 -24.14
CA TYR A 155 3.85 6.84 -25.42
C TYR A 155 3.37 5.42 -25.75
N GLU A 156 3.21 4.57 -24.73
CA GLU A 156 2.74 3.18 -24.90
C GLU A 156 1.22 3.07 -25.06
N GLY A 157 0.48 4.15 -24.88
CA GLY A 157 -0.98 4.15 -25.01
C GLY A 157 -1.46 3.71 -26.37
N ALA A 158 -2.44 2.79 -26.42
CA ALA A 158 -3.01 2.30 -27.67
C ALA A 158 -3.64 3.41 -28.51
N TRP A 159 -4.13 4.49 -27.88
CA TRP A 159 -4.67 5.68 -28.53
C TRP A 159 -3.62 6.50 -29.29
N ASN A 160 -2.33 6.24 -29.08
CA ASN A 160 -1.22 6.90 -29.73
C ASN A 160 -0.70 6.17 -31.00
N SER A 161 -1.35 5.09 -31.41
CA SER A 161 -0.93 4.32 -32.61
C SER A 161 -0.94 5.14 -33.89
N GLY A 162 -1.79 6.16 -34.01
CA GLY A 162 -1.86 7.07 -35.15
C GLY A 162 -1.22 8.46 -34.93
N LYS A 163 -0.58 8.71 -33.78
CA LYS A 163 0.01 10.00 -33.43
C LYS A 163 1.27 10.29 -34.23
N THR A 164 1.48 11.53 -34.61
CA THR A 164 2.71 12.00 -35.23
C THR A 164 3.68 12.49 -34.15
N TYR A 165 4.94 12.04 -34.23
CA TYR A 165 6.05 12.49 -33.39
C TYR A 165 7.14 13.11 -34.27
N GLU A 166 7.96 13.99 -33.72
CA GLU A 166 9.07 14.66 -34.41
C GLU A 166 10.00 13.63 -35.08
N ASP A 167 10.39 12.59 -34.36
CA ASP A 167 11.23 11.48 -34.85
C ASP A 167 10.46 10.36 -35.53
N GLY A 168 9.19 10.55 -35.85
CA GLY A 168 8.28 9.53 -36.40
C GLY A 168 7.72 8.59 -35.35
N ASN A 169 6.59 7.97 -35.67
CA ASN A 169 5.94 6.98 -34.83
C ASN A 169 6.61 5.60 -35.06
N LYS A 170 7.27 5.06 -34.05
CA LYS A 170 8.04 3.82 -34.15
C LYS A 170 7.17 2.55 -34.13
N GLY A 171 5.88 2.65 -33.76
CA GLY A 171 4.92 1.57 -33.83
C GLY A 171 5.03 0.48 -32.75
N HIS A 172 6.09 0.47 -31.96
CA HIS A 172 6.29 -0.54 -30.90
C HIS A 172 5.46 -0.20 -29.65
N ARG A 173 4.32 -0.88 -29.48
CA ARG A 173 3.42 -0.72 -28.33
C ARG A 173 2.86 -2.08 -27.91
N PRO A 174 2.62 -2.30 -26.61
CA PRO A 174 2.16 -3.59 -26.12
C PRO A 174 0.72 -3.93 -26.53
N GLY A 175 -0.13 -2.96 -26.86
CA GLY A 175 -1.56 -3.17 -27.04
C GLY A 175 -2.33 -3.34 -25.72
N VAL A 176 -3.66 -3.18 -25.77
CA VAL A 176 -4.51 -3.26 -24.57
C VAL A 176 -4.39 -4.63 -23.92
N LYS A 177 -4.09 -4.68 -22.62
CA LYS A 177 -3.81 -5.90 -21.83
C LYS A 177 -2.65 -6.76 -22.36
N GLY A 178 -1.78 -6.20 -23.18
CA GLY A 178 -0.67 -6.90 -23.81
C GLY A 178 0.71 -6.63 -23.19
N GLY A 179 0.75 -5.94 -22.03
CA GLY A 179 2.00 -5.42 -21.46
C GLY A 179 2.80 -6.38 -20.60
N TYR A 180 2.38 -7.65 -20.44
CA TYR A 180 3.09 -8.56 -19.54
C TYR A 180 4.38 -9.08 -20.15
N PHE A 181 5.51 -8.63 -19.62
CA PHE A 181 6.88 -9.06 -19.96
C PHE A 181 7.32 -8.88 -21.44
N PRO A 182 6.93 -7.82 -22.17
CA PRO A 182 7.50 -7.63 -23.49
C PRO A 182 8.98 -7.24 -23.36
N VAL A 183 9.77 -7.59 -24.35
CA VAL A 183 11.13 -7.10 -24.43
C VAL A 183 11.19 -5.72 -25.08
N PRO A 184 12.21 -4.87 -24.79
CA PRO A 184 12.44 -3.64 -25.56
C PRO A 184 12.56 -3.93 -27.05
N PRO A 185 12.10 -3.05 -27.94
CA PRO A 185 11.60 -1.69 -27.69
C PRO A 185 10.10 -1.60 -27.37
N VAL A 186 9.35 -2.71 -27.33
CA VAL A 186 7.93 -2.70 -26.94
C VAL A 186 7.80 -2.23 -25.48
N ASP A 187 8.62 -2.78 -24.59
CA ASP A 187 8.84 -2.20 -23.26
C ASP A 187 9.71 -0.94 -23.37
N SER A 188 9.08 0.21 -23.51
CA SER A 188 9.81 1.49 -23.62
C SER A 188 10.29 2.05 -22.28
N GLN A 189 9.96 1.40 -21.16
CA GLN A 189 10.20 1.89 -19.81
C GLN A 189 11.20 1.05 -19.01
N GLN A 190 11.92 0.14 -19.65
CA GLN A 190 12.92 -0.70 -19.00
C GLN A 190 13.96 0.14 -18.22
N ASP A 191 14.50 1.18 -18.83
CA ASP A 191 15.59 1.98 -18.24
C ASP A 191 15.10 2.84 -17.08
N ILE A 192 13.88 3.41 -17.16
CA ILE A 192 13.32 4.18 -16.05
C ILE A 192 13.04 3.29 -14.84
N ARG A 193 12.52 2.06 -15.02
CA ARG A 193 12.34 1.12 -13.92
C ARG A 193 13.68 0.65 -13.33
N THR A 194 14.71 0.50 -14.16
CA THR A 194 16.08 0.22 -13.67
C THR A 194 16.59 1.37 -12.80
N ALA A 195 16.44 2.62 -13.24
CA ALA A 195 16.81 3.78 -12.44
C ALA A 195 16.04 3.88 -11.11
N MET A 196 14.73 3.56 -11.15
CA MET A 196 13.89 3.45 -9.95
C MET A 196 14.41 2.41 -8.96
N SER A 197 14.80 1.23 -9.46
CA SER A 197 15.34 0.15 -8.63
C SER A 197 16.67 0.54 -7.97
N MET A 198 17.55 1.22 -8.72
CA MET A 198 18.81 1.72 -8.18
C MET A 198 18.59 2.78 -7.09
N ALA A 199 17.67 3.72 -7.30
CA ALA A 199 17.31 4.71 -6.29
C ALA A 199 16.72 4.05 -5.02
N CYS A 200 15.90 3.01 -5.16
CA CYS A 200 15.41 2.23 -4.03
C CYS A 200 16.56 1.59 -3.24
N GLU A 201 17.54 0.98 -3.92
CA GLU A 201 18.70 0.38 -3.25
C GLU A 201 19.56 1.43 -2.55
N GLU A 202 19.75 2.61 -3.17
CA GLU A 202 20.46 3.72 -2.56
C GLU A 202 19.78 4.22 -1.28
N MET A 203 18.44 4.19 -1.26
CA MET A 203 17.63 4.49 -0.07
C MET A 203 17.48 3.30 0.89
N GLY A 204 18.23 2.22 0.72
CA GLY A 204 18.35 1.10 1.66
C GLY A 204 17.30 -0.01 1.48
N LEU A 205 16.50 0.00 0.43
CA LEU A 205 15.60 -1.09 0.08
C LEU A 205 16.38 -2.22 -0.62
N LYS A 206 15.96 -3.46 -0.39
CA LYS A 206 16.54 -4.63 -1.07
C LYS A 206 15.69 -4.96 -2.30
N PHE A 207 16.10 -4.47 -3.45
CA PHE A 207 15.46 -4.74 -4.72
C PHE A 207 15.55 -6.24 -5.09
N GLU A 208 14.49 -6.80 -5.66
CA GLU A 208 14.43 -8.20 -6.11
C GLU A 208 14.13 -8.31 -7.61
N VAL A 209 13.09 -7.62 -8.10
CA VAL A 209 12.66 -7.72 -9.49
C VAL A 209 11.85 -6.49 -9.92
N HIS A 210 11.95 -6.12 -11.19
CA HIS A 210 11.02 -5.23 -11.85
C HIS A 210 10.62 -5.78 -13.22
N HIS A 211 9.45 -5.40 -13.67
CA HIS A 211 8.95 -5.74 -14.99
C HIS A 211 7.84 -4.80 -15.44
N HIS A 212 7.52 -4.86 -16.75
CA HIS A 212 6.31 -4.28 -17.28
C HIS A 212 5.12 -5.18 -16.92
N GLU A 213 4.03 -4.59 -16.47
CA GLU A 213 2.80 -5.27 -16.10
C GLU A 213 1.79 -5.32 -17.25
N VAL A 214 0.66 -6.03 -17.04
CA VAL A 214 -0.36 -6.34 -18.05
C VAL A 214 -0.97 -5.09 -18.67
N GLY A 215 -1.19 -4.03 -17.88
CA GLY A 215 -1.77 -2.78 -18.34
C GLY A 215 -0.88 -2.10 -19.38
N THR A 216 -1.46 -1.76 -20.52
CA THR A 216 -0.80 -0.89 -21.52
C THR A 216 -0.58 0.50 -20.92
N ALA A 217 0.01 1.40 -21.65
CA ALA A 217 0.26 2.77 -21.22
C ALA A 217 1.18 2.90 -19.98
N GLY A 218 2.16 1.98 -19.86
CA GLY A 218 3.25 2.13 -18.92
C GLY A 218 3.01 1.60 -17.52
N GLN A 219 2.26 0.51 -17.38
CA GLN A 219 2.17 -0.17 -16.10
C GLN A 219 3.45 -0.92 -15.78
N GLY A 220 3.94 -0.75 -14.55
CA GLY A 220 5.11 -1.45 -14.04
C GLY A 220 4.88 -1.95 -12.63
N GLU A 221 5.77 -2.88 -12.23
CA GLU A 221 5.86 -3.42 -10.88
C GLU A 221 7.32 -3.47 -10.46
N ILE A 222 7.59 -3.09 -9.21
CA ILE A 222 8.91 -3.20 -8.60
C ILE A 222 8.76 -3.85 -7.23
N ASN A 223 9.44 -4.98 -7.03
CA ASN A 223 9.39 -5.75 -5.81
C ASN A 223 10.68 -5.62 -5.02
N VAL A 224 10.50 -5.47 -3.72
CA VAL A 224 11.57 -5.42 -2.72
C VAL A 224 11.36 -6.51 -1.68
N ALA A 225 12.45 -7.03 -1.12
CA ALA A 225 12.44 -8.14 -0.17
C ALA A 225 11.47 -7.89 1.00
N ALA A 226 10.81 -8.96 1.45
CA ALA A 226 9.90 -8.90 2.60
C ALA A 226 10.61 -8.45 3.89
N ASN A 227 9.87 -7.77 4.77
CA ASN A 227 10.37 -7.30 6.05
C ASN A 227 9.29 -7.34 7.13
N THR A 228 9.65 -7.03 8.38
CA THR A 228 8.68 -6.92 9.48
C THR A 228 7.71 -5.76 9.25
N LEU A 229 6.55 -5.81 9.89
CA LEU A 229 5.41 -4.94 9.62
C LEU A 229 5.76 -3.44 9.56
N THR A 230 6.28 -2.87 10.65
CA THR A 230 6.59 -1.43 10.71
C THR A 230 7.66 -1.05 9.70
N LYS A 231 8.72 -1.84 9.62
CA LYS A 231 9.81 -1.59 8.68
C LYS A 231 9.35 -1.71 7.23
N LYS A 232 8.50 -2.69 6.90
CA LYS A 232 7.96 -2.82 5.55
C LYS A 232 7.01 -1.66 5.18
N ALA A 233 6.22 -1.16 6.13
CA ALA A 233 5.40 0.02 5.90
C ALA A 233 6.27 1.28 5.65
N ASP A 234 7.36 1.47 6.42
CA ASP A 234 8.38 2.49 6.14
C ASP A 234 8.95 2.34 4.72
N GLU A 235 9.30 1.10 4.33
CA GLU A 235 9.87 0.79 3.01
C GLU A 235 8.89 1.05 1.85
N VAL A 236 7.57 0.85 2.05
CA VAL A 236 6.54 1.21 1.05
C VAL A 236 6.51 2.72 0.82
N GLN A 237 6.62 3.52 1.88
CA GLN A 237 6.68 4.99 1.74
C GLN A 237 7.95 5.42 1.00
N ILE A 238 9.11 4.83 1.32
CA ILE A 238 10.36 5.08 0.59
C ILE A 238 10.22 4.72 -0.89
N LEU A 239 9.67 3.54 -1.18
CA LEU A 239 9.45 3.08 -2.55
C LEU A 239 8.60 4.08 -3.33
N LYS A 240 7.44 4.48 -2.80
CA LYS A 240 6.55 5.46 -3.46
C LYS A 240 7.28 6.77 -3.73
N TYR A 241 8.00 7.29 -2.75
CA TYR A 241 8.79 8.51 -2.87
C TYR A 241 9.87 8.39 -3.95
N ALA A 242 10.67 7.33 -3.92
CA ALA A 242 11.75 7.12 -4.88
C ALA A 242 11.23 6.99 -6.31
N LEU A 243 10.18 6.18 -6.53
CA LEU A 243 9.61 5.97 -7.85
C LEU A 243 9.03 7.26 -8.46
N GLN A 244 8.32 8.06 -7.65
CA GLN A 244 7.76 9.34 -8.09
C GLN A 244 8.86 10.37 -8.44
N ASN A 245 9.92 10.45 -7.66
CA ASN A 245 11.03 11.36 -7.93
C ASN A 245 11.85 10.95 -9.16
N VAL A 246 12.11 9.65 -9.35
CA VAL A 246 12.77 9.18 -10.58
C VAL A 246 11.90 9.47 -11.80
N ALA A 247 10.59 9.20 -11.76
CA ALA A 247 9.69 9.54 -12.87
C ALA A 247 9.74 11.04 -13.19
N HIS A 248 9.70 11.89 -12.16
CA HIS A 248 9.83 13.35 -12.31
C HIS A 248 11.16 13.75 -12.98
N GLY A 249 12.27 13.13 -12.57
CA GLY A 249 13.60 13.37 -13.19
C GLY A 249 13.67 12.97 -14.67
N TYR A 250 12.85 12.03 -15.11
CA TYR A 250 12.68 11.65 -16.52
C TYR A 250 11.64 12.48 -17.27
N GLY A 251 11.11 13.56 -16.67
CA GLY A 251 10.05 14.37 -17.28
C GLY A 251 8.71 13.64 -17.40
N LYS A 252 8.47 12.64 -16.59
CA LYS A 252 7.24 11.83 -16.54
C LYS A 252 6.55 11.99 -15.19
N THR A 253 5.36 11.42 -15.06
CA THR A 253 4.63 11.34 -13.79
C THR A 253 4.24 9.90 -13.51
N LEU A 254 4.10 9.58 -12.23
CA LEU A 254 3.78 8.22 -11.78
C LEU A 254 2.60 8.25 -10.82
N THR A 255 1.69 7.28 -10.98
CA THR A 255 0.55 7.12 -10.09
C THR A 255 0.42 5.69 -9.57
N PHE A 256 0.03 5.59 -8.30
CA PHE A 256 -0.39 4.35 -7.64
C PHE A 256 -1.92 4.21 -7.61
N MET A 257 -2.65 4.98 -8.40
CA MET A 257 -4.11 4.82 -8.51
C MET A 257 -4.47 3.39 -8.94
N PRO A 258 -5.44 2.77 -8.27
CA PRO A 258 -5.87 1.39 -8.60
C PRO A 258 -6.48 1.25 -9.99
N LYS A 259 -7.14 2.28 -10.51
CA LYS A 259 -7.78 2.24 -11.83
C LYS A 259 -7.70 3.61 -12.52
N PRO A 260 -6.54 3.98 -13.07
CA PRO A 260 -6.38 5.27 -13.76
C PRO A 260 -6.88 5.25 -15.22
N ILE A 261 -7.02 4.06 -15.83
CA ILE A 261 -7.40 3.90 -17.25
C ILE A 261 -8.65 3.04 -17.35
N VAL A 262 -9.62 3.50 -18.14
CA VAL A 262 -10.84 2.76 -18.47
C VAL A 262 -10.53 1.67 -19.51
N GLY A 263 -11.08 0.46 -19.30
CA GLY A 263 -10.95 -0.64 -20.27
C GLY A 263 -9.62 -1.40 -20.24
N ASP A 264 -8.70 -1.03 -19.36
CA ASP A 264 -7.42 -1.73 -19.16
C ASP A 264 -7.31 -2.31 -17.75
N ASN A 265 -6.23 -3.03 -17.44
CA ASN A 265 -5.99 -3.55 -16.11
C ASN A 265 -5.77 -2.42 -15.09
N GLY A 266 -6.11 -2.68 -13.82
CA GLY A 266 -5.80 -1.81 -12.70
C GLY A 266 -4.52 -2.22 -12.01
N SER A 267 -4.07 -1.40 -11.04
CA SER A 267 -2.90 -1.63 -10.19
C SER A 267 -3.30 -2.15 -8.82
N GLY A 268 -2.70 -3.26 -8.41
CA GLY A 268 -2.81 -3.84 -7.09
C GLY A 268 -1.63 -3.51 -6.18
N MET A 269 -1.76 -3.95 -4.95
CA MET A 269 -0.68 -4.14 -4.00
C MET A 269 -0.92 -5.49 -3.33
N HIS A 270 -0.58 -6.57 -4.03
CA HIS A 270 -0.71 -7.92 -3.44
C HIS A 270 0.23 -8.04 -2.25
N VAL A 271 -0.25 -8.56 -1.14
CA VAL A 271 0.55 -8.58 0.10
C VAL A 271 0.84 -10.02 0.50
N HIS A 272 2.09 -10.42 0.31
CA HIS A 272 2.63 -11.66 0.85
C HIS A 272 2.79 -11.55 2.36
N GLN A 273 2.37 -12.59 3.10
CA GLN A 273 2.40 -12.61 4.56
C GLN A 273 2.84 -13.95 5.10
N SER A 274 3.63 -13.92 6.17
CA SER A 274 4.01 -15.11 6.93
C SER A 274 4.34 -14.74 8.38
N LEU A 275 4.25 -15.74 9.28
CA LEU A 275 4.60 -15.60 10.68
C LEU A 275 5.83 -16.43 11.01
N GLN A 276 6.66 -15.93 11.93
CA GLN A 276 7.85 -16.62 12.45
C GLN A 276 7.87 -16.62 13.97
N LYS A 277 8.36 -17.72 14.55
CA LYS A 277 8.63 -17.84 15.96
C LYS A 277 9.95 -18.56 16.17
N GLU A 278 10.86 -17.96 16.93
CA GLU A 278 12.20 -18.51 17.21
C GLU A 278 12.94 -18.96 15.92
N GLY A 279 12.83 -18.12 14.86
CA GLY A 279 13.43 -18.40 13.55
C GLY A 279 12.75 -19.49 12.72
N LYS A 280 11.63 -20.05 13.18
CA LYS A 280 10.85 -21.06 12.46
C LYS A 280 9.68 -20.44 11.73
N ALA A 281 9.48 -20.82 10.45
CA ALA A 281 8.33 -20.43 9.66
C ALA A 281 7.08 -21.19 10.17
N LEU A 282 6.06 -20.45 10.64
CA LEU A 282 4.84 -21.05 11.20
C LEU A 282 3.83 -21.50 10.15
N PHE A 283 3.95 -21.01 8.91
CA PHE A 283 2.99 -21.32 7.86
C PHE A 283 3.28 -22.61 7.11
N ALA A 284 4.48 -23.17 7.26
CA ALA A 284 4.84 -24.46 6.68
C ALA A 284 4.19 -25.63 7.43
N GLY A 285 3.61 -26.58 6.70
CA GLY A 285 2.96 -27.75 7.27
C GLY A 285 2.64 -28.82 6.23
N ASP A 286 1.73 -29.71 6.57
CA ASP A 286 1.31 -30.87 5.77
C ASP A 286 -0.13 -30.79 5.25
N LYS A 287 -0.81 -29.65 5.48
CA LYS A 287 -2.17 -29.43 5.00
C LYS A 287 -2.20 -28.92 3.55
N TYR A 288 -3.39 -28.55 3.08
CA TYR A 288 -3.60 -28.02 1.74
C TYR A 288 -2.56 -26.94 1.36
N GLY A 289 -2.02 -27.03 0.16
CA GLY A 289 -0.98 -26.11 -0.32
C GLY A 289 0.35 -26.17 0.44
N GLY A 290 0.58 -27.20 1.30
CA GLY A 290 1.76 -27.33 2.17
C GLY A 290 1.74 -26.33 3.33
N LEU A 291 0.55 -25.91 3.76
CA LEU A 291 0.33 -25.02 4.90
C LEU A 291 0.18 -25.79 6.22
N SER A 292 0.38 -25.09 7.33
CA SER A 292 0.03 -25.53 8.67
C SER A 292 -1.42 -25.16 9.02
N ASP A 293 -1.97 -25.72 10.10
CA ASP A 293 -3.26 -25.29 10.65
C ASP A 293 -3.24 -23.80 11.04
N ILE A 294 -2.10 -23.30 11.56
CA ILE A 294 -1.93 -21.87 11.89
C ILE A 294 -2.16 -20.99 10.65
N ALA A 295 -1.58 -21.38 9.52
CA ALA A 295 -1.75 -20.63 8.27
C ALA A 295 -3.20 -20.69 7.75
N LEU A 296 -3.86 -21.85 7.85
CA LEU A 296 -5.28 -21.98 7.48
C LEU A 296 -6.17 -21.12 8.38
N TYR A 297 -5.96 -21.11 9.68
CA TYR A 297 -6.71 -20.24 10.59
C TYR A 297 -6.44 -18.76 10.32
N TYR A 298 -5.20 -18.40 9.99
CA TYR A 298 -4.85 -17.03 9.58
C TYR A 298 -5.64 -16.60 8.34
N ILE A 299 -5.70 -17.46 7.31
CA ILE A 299 -6.54 -17.25 6.11
C ILE A 299 -8.02 -17.11 6.51
N GLY A 300 -8.52 -17.98 7.39
CA GLY A 300 -9.89 -17.93 7.88
C GLY A 300 -10.25 -16.61 8.54
N GLY A 301 -9.35 -16.06 9.34
CA GLY A 301 -9.49 -14.73 9.94
C GLY A 301 -9.55 -13.62 8.90
N ILE A 302 -8.66 -13.63 7.92
CA ILE A 302 -8.66 -12.64 6.82
C ILE A 302 -9.97 -12.72 6.02
N ILE A 303 -10.44 -13.90 5.64
CA ILE A 303 -11.70 -14.05 4.89
C ILE A 303 -12.89 -13.56 5.72
N LYS A 304 -12.97 -13.93 7.00
CA LYS A 304 -14.04 -13.50 7.92
C LYS A 304 -14.17 -11.98 7.98
N HIS A 305 -13.03 -11.28 8.11
CA HIS A 305 -12.98 -9.84 8.29
C HIS A 305 -12.73 -9.05 7.00
N ALA A 306 -12.66 -9.72 5.83
CA ALA A 306 -12.23 -9.12 4.56
C ALA A 306 -12.98 -7.83 4.20
N ARG A 307 -14.30 -7.77 4.45
CA ARG A 307 -15.09 -6.57 4.14
C ARG A 307 -14.77 -5.38 5.03
N ALA A 308 -14.49 -5.61 6.31
CA ALA A 308 -13.97 -4.56 7.19
C ALA A 308 -12.54 -4.17 6.82
N LEU A 309 -11.70 -5.14 6.45
CA LEU A 309 -10.35 -4.90 5.97
C LEU A 309 -10.32 -4.02 4.72
N ASN A 310 -11.32 -4.15 3.81
CA ASN A 310 -11.38 -3.33 2.60
C ASN A 310 -11.33 -1.81 2.88
N ALA A 311 -11.83 -1.35 4.02
CA ALA A 311 -11.73 0.05 4.41
C ALA A 311 -10.26 0.53 4.49
N PHE A 312 -9.34 -0.33 4.89
CA PHE A 312 -7.90 -0.03 5.00
C PHE A 312 -7.08 -0.51 3.80
N THR A 313 -7.44 -1.64 3.21
CA THR A 313 -6.69 -2.25 2.09
C THR A 313 -7.06 -1.67 0.74
N ASN A 314 -8.29 -1.13 0.61
CA ASN A 314 -8.86 -0.54 -0.60
C ASN A 314 -9.46 0.81 -0.24
N ALA A 315 -8.58 1.73 0.13
CA ALA A 315 -8.90 2.92 0.89
C ALA A 315 -9.40 4.12 0.05
N SER A 316 -9.69 3.91 -1.23
CA SER A 316 -10.17 4.97 -2.12
C SER A 316 -11.45 4.58 -2.85
N THR A 317 -12.22 5.56 -3.30
CA THR A 317 -13.36 5.32 -4.20
C THR A 317 -12.91 4.72 -5.54
N ASN A 318 -11.69 4.99 -5.97
CA ASN A 318 -11.08 4.44 -7.18
C ASN A 318 -10.72 2.95 -7.02
N SER A 319 -10.46 2.46 -5.80
CA SER A 319 -10.16 1.05 -5.50
C SER A 319 -11.27 0.13 -6.04
N TYR A 320 -12.51 0.53 -5.93
CA TYR A 320 -13.68 -0.28 -6.32
C TYR A 320 -13.99 -0.23 -7.83
N LYS A 321 -13.29 0.64 -8.58
CA LYS A 321 -13.24 0.59 -10.05
C LYS A 321 -12.25 -0.46 -10.54
N ARG A 322 -11.25 -0.85 -9.72
CA ARG A 322 -10.37 -1.99 -9.94
C ARG A 322 -11.04 -3.31 -9.56
N LEU A 323 -11.72 -3.35 -8.40
CA LEU A 323 -12.34 -4.57 -7.85
C LEU A 323 -13.64 -4.93 -8.58
N VAL A 324 -13.53 -5.15 -9.88
CA VAL A 324 -14.61 -5.62 -10.76
C VAL A 324 -14.20 -6.89 -11.48
N PRO A 325 -15.13 -7.83 -11.77
CA PRO A 325 -14.81 -9.05 -12.51
C PRO A 325 -14.23 -8.75 -13.89
N GLY A 326 -13.32 -9.61 -14.38
CA GLY A 326 -12.81 -9.56 -15.75
C GLY A 326 -11.55 -8.73 -16.00
N PHE A 327 -10.95 -8.13 -14.94
CA PHE A 327 -9.71 -7.33 -15.03
C PHE A 327 -8.62 -7.84 -14.07
N GLU A 328 -8.53 -9.15 -13.87
CA GLU A 328 -7.56 -9.83 -13.01
C GLU A 328 -7.60 -9.40 -11.52
N ALA A 329 -8.64 -8.66 -11.13
CA ALA A 329 -8.86 -8.29 -9.74
C ALA A 329 -9.67 -9.38 -9.01
N PRO A 330 -9.18 -9.91 -7.88
CA PRO A 330 -9.85 -10.98 -7.14
C PRO A 330 -10.99 -10.39 -6.31
N VAL A 331 -12.21 -10.66 -6.73
CA VAL A 331 -13.42 -10.17 -6.01
C VAL A 331 -14.05 -11.23 -5.11
N LYS A 332 -13.80 -12.52 -5.36
CA LYS A 332 -14.35 -13.63 -4.58
C LYS A 332 -13.50 -13.92 -3.34
N LEU A 333 -14.14 -13.96 -2.18
CA LEU A 333 -13.48 -14.29 -0.91
C LEU A 333 -13.27 -15.79 -0.79
N ALA A 334 -12.27 -16.28 -1.47
CA ALA A 334 -11.82 -17.66 -1.48
C ALA A 334 -10.29 -17.73 -1.38
N TYR A 335 -9.79 -18.91 -1.05
CA TYR A 335 -8.34 -19.17 -1.08
C TYR A 335 -8.05 -20.37 -1.97
N SER A 336 -6.87 -20.40 -2.58
CA SER A 336 -6.43 -21.51 -3.41
C SER A 336 -4.92 -21.58 -3.57
N ALA A 337 -4.41 -22.81 -3.78
CA ALA A 337 -3.03 -23.04 -4.16
C ALA A 337 -2.84 -22.74 -5.64
N ARG A 338 -1.93 -21.79 -5.95
CA ARG A 338 -1.55 -21.42 -7.32
C ARG A 338 -2.61 -20.73 -8.18
N ASN A 339 -3.87 -20.65 -7.76
CA ASN A 339 -4.95 -20.02 -8.51
C ASN A 339 -4.95 -18.49 -8.31
N ARG A 340 -4.76 -17.72 -9.37
CA ARG A 340 -4.72 -16.25 -9.35
C ARG A 340 -6.11 -15.61 -9.31
N SER A 341 -7.19 -16.35 -9.54
CA SER A 341 -8.56 -15.82 -9.43
C SER A 341 -9.07 -15.75 -7.99
N ALA A 342 -8.41 -16.42 -7.03
CA ALA A 342 -8.73 -16.37 -5.61
C ALA A 342 -8.19 -15.09 -4.97
N SER A 343 -8.95 -14.51 -4.00
CA SER A 343 -8.51 -13.33 -3.26
C SER A 343 -7.37 -13.62 -2.29
N ILE A 344 -7.18 -14.88 -1.89
CA ILE A 344 -5.99 -15.34 -1.15
C ILE A 344 -5.37 -16.49 -1.93
N ARG A 345 -4.16 -16.26 -2.43
CA ARG A 345 -3.38 -17.28 -3.14
C ARG A 345 -2.30 -17.86 -2.22
N ILE A 346 -2.04 -19.15 -2.34
CA ILE A 346 -0.91 -19.83 -1.72
C ILE A 346 0.13 -20.04 -2.82
N PRO A 347 1.20 -19.23 -2.89
CA PRO A 347 2.24 -19.41 -3.91
C PRO A 347 2.93 -20.76 -3.77
N TRP A 348 3.23 -21.41 -4.89
CA TRP A 348 4.07 -22.59 -4.85
C TRP A 348 5.52 -22.22 -4.51
N ILE A 349 6.10 -22.86 -3.51
CA ILE A 349 7.47 -22.62 -3.06
C ILE A 349 8.09 -23.96 -2.67
N SER A 350 9.26 -24.25 -3.23
CA SER A 350 10.00 -25.47 -2.93
C SER A 350 10.56 -25.51 -1.50
N ASN A 351 11.04 -24.36 -1.01
CA ASN A 351 11.62 -24.25 0.33
C ASN A 351 10.52 -23.98 1.38
N PRO A 352 10.31 -24.89 2.36
CA PRO A 352 9.31 -24.69 3.42
C PRO A 352 9.47 -23.39 4.21
N LYS A 353 10.70 -22.87 4.36
CA LYS A 353 10.95 -21.59 5.06
C LYS A 353 10.34 -20.39 4.37
N GLY A 354 10.09 -20.47 3.06
CA GLY A 354 9.44 -19.42 2.28
C GLY A 354 7.92 -19.54 2.23
N ARG A 355 7.31 -20.51 2.92
CA ARG A 355 5.87 -20.75 2.88
C ARG A 355 5.11 -19.51 3.38
N ARG A 356 4.20 -19.01 2.55
CA ARG A 356 3.46 -17.77 2.77
C ARG A 356 2.10 -17.81 2.10
N ILE A 357 1.26 -16.86 2.43
CA ILE A 357 0.03 -16.54 1.71
C ILE A 357 0.18 -15.22 0.99
N GLU A 358 -0.64 -14.98 -0.02
CA GLU A 358 -0.72 -13.73 -0.77
C GLU A 358 -2.16 -13.23 -0.75
N VAL A 359 -2.40 -12.08 -0.12
CA VAL A 359 -3.69 -11.39 -0.13
C VAL A 359 -3.71 -10.46 -1.33
N ARG A 360 -4.63 -10.66 -2.27
CA ARG A 360 -4.59 -10.05 -3.60
C ARG A 360 -5.53 -8.86 -3.81
N PHE A 361 -6.50 -8.63 -2.92
CA PHE A 361 -7.42 -7.50 -3.07
C PHE A 361 -6.82 -6.13 -2.69
N PRO A 362 -5.81 -5.98 -1.83
CA PRO A 362 -5.26 -4.66 -1.49
C PRO A 362 -4.75 -3.90 -2.71
N ASP A 363 -4.72 -2.57 -2.61
CA ASP A 363 -4.09 -1.67 -3.55
C ASP A 363 -3.24 -0.59 -2.86
N ALA A 364 -2.43 0.10 -3.64
CA ALA A 364 -1.43 1.02 -3.11
C ALA A 364 -1.96 2.39 -2.63
N THR A 365 -3.28 2.63 -2.66
CA THR A 365 -3.91 3.77 -1.97
C THR A 365 -4.03 3.53 -0.47
N ALA A 366 -3.81 2.29 -0.02
CA ALA A 366 -3.80 1.94 1.38
C ALA A 366 -2.71 2.69 2.15
N ASN A 367 -3.03 3.09 3.39
CA ASN A 367 -2.01 3.40 4.37
C ASN A 367 -1.32 2.09 4.78
N PRO A 368 -0.03 1.87 4.45
CA PRO A 368 0.60 0.57 4.64
C PRO A 368 0.66 0.15 6.11
N TYR A 369 0.83 1.08 7.03
CA TYR A 369 0.83 0.79 8.47
C TYR A 369 -0.51 0.23 8.94
N PHE A 370 -1.62 0.87 8.54
CA PHE A 370 -2.96 0.42 8.90
C PHE A 370 -3.33 -0.87 8.19
N ALA A 371 -3.07 -0.98 6.90
CA ALA A 371 -3.42 -2.16 6.12
C ALA A 371 -2.72 -3.41 6.63
N PHE A 372 -1.41 -3.33 6.87
CA PHE A 372 -0.65 -4.47 7.36
C PHE A 372 -1.04 -4.84 8.79
N ALA A 373 -1.22 -3.85 9.68
CA ALA A 373 -1.68 -4.09 11.06
C ALA A 373 -3.08 -4.72 11.08
N ALA A 374 -4.02 -4.22 10.28
CA ALA A 374 -5.39 -4.75 10.23
C ALA A 374 -5.41 -6.20 9.72
N MET A 375 -4.66 -6.52 8.65
CA MET A 375 -4.54 -7.89 8.15
C MET A 375 -3.89 -8.82 9.17
N LEU A 376 -2.85 -8.36 9.89
CA LEU A 376 -2.22 -9.13 10.97
C LEU A 376 -3.23 -9.45 12.07
N LEU A 377 -3.98 -8.46 12.54
CA LEU A 377 -4.99 -8.63 13.59
C LEU A 377 -6.12 -9.57 13.17
N ALA A 378 -6.58 -9.48 11.93
CA ALA A 378 -7.54 -10.43 11.37
C ALA A 378 -7.00 -11.87 11.37
N GLY A 379 -5.74 -12.05 10.97
CA GLY A 379 -5.07 -13.33 11.01
C GLY A 379 -4.90 -13.87 12.44
N ILE A 380 -4.54 -13.01 13.41
CA ILE A 380 -4.44 -13.37 14.83
C ILE A 380 -5.81 -13.81 15.38
N ASP A 381 -6.89 -13.07 15.07
CA ASP A 381 -8.26 -13.46 15.45
C ASP A 381 -8.61 -14.86 14.89
N GLY A 382 -8.25 -15.11 13.64
CA GLY A 382 -8.42 -16.42 13.01
C GLY A 382 -7.70 -17.54 13.74
N ILE A 383 -6.46 -17.34 14.16
CA ILE A 383 -5.66 -18.32 14.89
C ILE A 383 -6.24 -18.54 16.29
N GLN A 384 -6.52 -17.50 17.04
CA GLN A 384 -7.01 -17.57 18.42
C GLN A 384 -8.38 -18.27 18.50
N ASN A 385 -9.25 -18.00 17.52
CA ASN A 385 -10.59 -18.58 17.46
C ASN A 385 -10.69 -19.83 16.57
N LYS A 386 -9.56 -20.31 16.01
CA LYS A 386 -9.48 -21.49 15.13
C LYS A 386 -10.47 -21.42 13.96
N ILE A 387 -10.53 -20.27 13.30
CA ILE A 387 -11.45 -20.01 12.19
C ILE A 387 -10.92 -20.69 10.95
N HIS A 388 -11.54 -21.79 10.54
CA HIS A 388 -11.16 -22.49 9.31
C HIS A 388 -11.74 -21.76 8.09
N PRO A 389 -10.97 -21.58 6.99
CA PRO A 389 -11.44 -20.82 5.82
C PRO A 389 -12.46 -21.56 4.93
N GLY A 390 -12.85 -22.78 5.28
CA GLY A 390 -13.67 -23.64 4.43
C GLY A 390 -12.86 -24.43 3.40
N ASP A 391 -13.51 -24.89 2.34
CA ASP A 391 -12.85 -25.62 1.26
C ASP A 391 -12.14 -24.66 0.29
N PRO A 392 -11.00 -25.07 -0.29
CA PRO A 392 -10.28 -24.24 -1.25
C PRO A 392 -11.06 -24.10 -2.56
N GLY A 393 -10.97 -22.91 -3.18
CA GLY A 393 -11.55 -22.59 -4.48
C GLY A 393 -10.55 -22.87 -5.63
N ASP A 394 -10.43 -24.14 -6.04
CA ASP A 394 -9.44 -24.53 -7.06
C ASP A 394 -9.92 -24.37 -8.51
N LYS A 395 -11.19 -24.00 -8.71
CA LYS A 395 -11.75 -23.66 -10.02
C LYS A 395 -11.37 -22.24 -10.43
N ASP A 396 -11.50 -21.93 -11.71
CA ASP A 396 -11.43 -20.54 -12.16
C ASP A 396 -12.65 -19.78 -11.62
N LEU A 397 -12.40 -18.86 -10.69
CA LEU A 397 -13.43 -18.08 -10.01
C LEU A 397 -13.99 -16.93 -10.87
N TYR A 398 -13.40 -16.69 -12.05
CA TYR A 398 -13.94 -15.73 -13.03
C TYR A 398 -15.01 -16.33 -13.95
N ASP A 399 -15.05 -17.65 -14.06
CA ASP A 399 -15.98 -18.40 -14.95
C ASP A 399 -16.76 -19.45 -14.16
N LEU A 400 -17.54 -19.02 -13.19
CA LEU A 400 -18.39 -19.88 -12.37
C LEU A 400 -19.82 -19.89 -12.87
N GLU A 401 -20.49 -21.04 -12.76
CA GLU A 401 -21.95 -21.12 -12.95
C GLU A 401 -22.69 -20.19 -11.98
N PRO A 402 -23.75 -19.48 -12.41
CA PRO A 402 -24.44 -18.47 -11.61
C PRO A 402 -24.89 -18.93 -10.20
N GLU A 403 -25.26 -20.19 -10.06
CA GLU A 403 -25.69 -20.75 -8.76
C GLU A 403 -24.50 -21.07 -7.84
N GLU A 404 -23.32 -21.32 -8.38
CA GLU A 404 -22.09 -21.51 -7.64
C GLU A 404 -21.49 -20.14 -7.28
N ASP A 405 -21.53 -19.20 -8.22
CA ASP A 405 -21.04 -17.82 -8.05
C ASP A 405 -21.70 -17.10 -6.88
N LYS A 406 -23.03 -17.27 -6.72
CA LYS A 406 -23.81 -16.66 -5.61
C LYS A 406 -23.41 -17.17 -4.23
N LYS A 407 -22.82 -18.36 -4.11
CA LYS A 407 -22.46 -18.96 -2.82
C LYS A 407 -21.16 -18.44 -2.25
N ILE A 408 -20.29 -17.88 -3.10
CA ILE A 408 -19.00 -17.38 -2.67
C ILE A 408 -19.12 -15.89 -2.33
N PRO A 409 -18.85 -15.47 -1.08
CA PRO A 409 -18.92 -14.08 -0.71
C PRO A 409 -17.89 -13.24 -1.48
N THR A 410 -18.19 -11.95 -1.65
CA THR A 410 -17.34 -11.01 -2.37
C THR A 410 -16.75 -9.96 -1.42
N VAL A 411 -15.65 -9.34 -1.84
CA VAL A 411 -15.17 -8.07 -1.29
C VAL A 411 -16.25 -6.98 -1.43
N CYS A 412 -16.06 -5.83 -0.79
CA CYS A 412 -16.96 -4.70 -0.93
C CYS A 412 -16.98 -4.16 -2.36
N HIS A 413 -18.07 -3.51 -2.74
CA HIS A 413 -18.28 -2.90 -4.06
C HIS A 413 -18.06 -1.38 -4.06
N SER A 414 -17.93 -0.78 -2.88
CA SER A 414 -17.72 0.66 -2.72
C SER A 414 -17.05 0.97 -1.39
N LEU A 415 -16.43 2.14 -1.31
CA LEU A 415 -15.74 2.59 -0.10
C LEU A 415 -16.71 2.76 1.08
N ASP A 416 -17.90 3.34 0.84
CA ASP A 416 -18.91 3.50 1.90
C ASP A 416 -19.36 2.15 2.47
N GLN A 417 -19.56 1.14 1.61
CA GLN A 417 -19.86 -0.22 2.08
C GLN A 417 -18.73 -0.78 2.95
N ALA A 418 -17.47 -0.57 2.57
CA ALA A 418 -16.32 -1.00 3.37
C ALA A 418 -16.26 -0.28 4.73
N LEU A 419 -16.56 1.01 4.76
CA LEU A 419 -16.63 1.80 6.00
C LEU A 419 -17.76 1.34 6.92
N GLU A 420 -18.93 0.97 6.36
CA GLU A 420 -20.02 0.39 7.12
C GLU A 420 -19.64 -0.97 7.75
N TYR A 421 -18.91 -1.82 6.99
CA TYR A 421 -18.43 -3.09 7.53
C TYR A 421 -17.35 -2.87 8.60
N LEU A 422 -16.47 -1.89 8.43
CA LEU A 422 -15.49 -1.51 9.46
C LEU A 422 -16.18 -1.07 10.75
N ASP A 423 -17.23 -0.26 10.64
CA ASP A 423 -17.99 0.20 11.80
C ASP A 423 -18.65 -0.97 12.57
N LYS A 424 -19.22 -1.94 11.85
CA LYS A 424 -19.89 -3.11 12.44
C LYS A 424 -18.94 -4.17 12.97
N ASP A 425 -17.78 -4.35 12.34
CA ASP A 425 -16.79 -5.42 12.62
C ASP A 425 -15.45 -4.84 13.01
N ARG A 426 -15.41 -4.04 14.08
CA ARG A 426 -14.18 -3.41 14.59
C ARG A 426 -13.53 -4.15 15.77
N GLY A 427 -14.19 -5.17 16.30
CA GLY A 427 -13.76 -5.85 17.52
C GLY A 427 -12.36 -6.45 17.45
N PHE A 428 -12.05 -7.14 16.36
CA PHE A 428 -10.74 -7.76 16.15
C PHE A 428 -9.59 -6.75 16.07
N LEU A 429 -9.85 -5.54 15.56
CA LEU A 429 -8.87 -4.47 15.44
C LEU A 429 -8.44 -3.89 16.79
N LYS A 430 -9.32 -3.95 17.79
CA LYS A 430 -9.07 -3.41 19.14
C LYS A 430 -8.28 -4.35 20.03
N ALA A 431 -8.02 -5.59 19.58
CA ALA A 431 -7.22 -6.55 20.31
C ALA A 431 -5.85 -5.95 20.67
N GLY A 432 -5.44 -6.12 21.92
CA GLY A 432 -4.18 -5.57 22.43
C GLY A 432 -4.11 -4.03 22.45
N GLY A 433 -5.24 -3.33 22.28
CA GLY A 433 -5.26 -1.86 22.23
C GLY A 433 -4.59 -1.28 20.98
N VAL A 434 -4.53 -2.04 19.87
CA VAL A 434 -3.82 -1.62 18.64
C VAL A 434 -4.57 -0.51 17.94
N PHE A 435 -5.82 -0.75 17.53
CA PHE A 435 -6.74 0.30 17.08
C PHE A 435 -7.64 0.70 18.23
N THR A 436 -8.12 1.94 18.18
CA THR A 436 -9.07 2.49 19.15
C THR A 436 -10.35 2.90 18.43
N ASP A 437 -11.45 3.02 19.16
CA ASP A 437 -12.69 3.53 18.58
C ASP A 437 -12.51 4.96 18.07
N ASP A 438 -11.76 5.81 18.78
CA ASP A 438 -11.45 7.18 18.38
C ASP A 438 -10.75 7.25 17.02
N LEU A 439 -9.72 6.42 16.80
CA LEU A 439 -9.05 6.35 15.49
C LEU A 439 -9.98 5.85 14.39
N ILE A 440 -10.75 4.78 14.67
CA ILE A 440 -11.63 4.17 13.67
C ILE A 440 -12.72 5.17 13.26
N ASP A 441 -13.34 5.86 14.24
CA ASP A 441 -14.38 6.85 13.97
C ASP A 441 -13.83 8.04 13.16
N ALA A 442 -12.65 8.55 13.53
CA ALA A 442 -11.97 9.62 12.78
C ALA A 442 -11.63 9.20 11.36
N TYR A 443 -11.17 7.97 11.15
CA TYR A 443 -10.87 7.42 9.83
C TYR A 443 -12.14 7.31 8.98
N ILE A 444 -13.23 6.76 9.53
CA ILE A 444 -14.53 6.65 8.85
C ILE A 444 -15.01 8.04 8.44
N GLU A 445 -14.97 9.02 9.33
CA GLU A 445 -15.39 10.40 9.02
C GLU A 445 -14.58 11.00 7.88
N LEU A 446 -13.26 10.87 7.90
CA LEU A 446 -12.38 11.34 6.82
C LEU A 446 -12.74 10.72 5.48
N LYS A 447 -12.88 9.40 5.44
CA LYS A 447 -13.14 8.66 4.20
C LYS A 447 -14.56 8.89 3.69
N MET A 448 -15.54 9.10 4.55
CA MET A 448 -16.89 9.50 4.13
C MET A 448 -16.93 10.86 3.45
N LYS A 449 -16.03 11.79 3.77
CA LYS A 449 -15.89 13.06 3.02
C LYS A 449 -15.47 12.81 1.57
N GLU A 450 -14.56 11.86 1.33
CA GLU A 450 -14.16 11.45 -0.03
C GLU A 450 -15.33 10.81 -0.79
N VAL A 451 -16.05 9.89 -0.16
CA VAL A 451 -17.27 9.26 -0.72
C VAL A 451 -18.29 10.32 -1.12
N THR A 452 -18.59 11.25 -0.21
CA THR A 452 -19.57 12.33 -0.46
C THR A 452 -19.14 13.21 -1.63
N ARG A 453 -17.86 13.57 -1.69
CA ARG A 453 -17.32 14.39 -2.80
C ARG A 453 -17.54 13.70 -4.16
N VAL A 454 -17.26 12.40 -4.26
CA VAL A 454 -17.47 11.64 -5.50
C VAL A 454 -18.96 11.53 -5.84
N ARG A 455 -19.84 11.26 -4.85
CA ARG A 455 -21.29 11.18 -5.03
C ARG A 455 -21.90 12.48 -5.54
N MET A 456 -21.34 13.63 -5.16
CA MET A 456 -21.82 14.95 -5.58
C MET A 456 -21.31 15.38 -6.96
N THR A 457 -20.37 14.65 -7.55
CA THR A 457 -19.71 14.99 -8.80
C THR A 457 -20.33 14.19 -9.94
N THR A 458 -20.99 14.88 -10.90
CA THR A 458 -21.52 14.25 -12.11
C THR A 458 -20.36 13.72 -12.96
N HIS A 459 -20.39 12.42 -13.29
CA HIS A 459 -19.39 11.80 -14.14
C HIS A 459 -19.80 11.85 -15.61
N PRO A 460 -18.87 12.06 -16.59
CA PRO A 460 -19.20 12.11 -18.02
C PRO A 460 -20.04 10.92 -18.51
N ILE A 461 -19.81 9.71 -18.00
CA ILE A 461 -20.58 8.51 -18.38
C ILE A 461 -22.07 8.63 -18.02
N GLU A 462 -22.44 9.35 -16.96
CA GLU A 462 -23.83 9.54 -16.56
C GLU A 462 -24.57 10.42 -17.57
N VAL A 463 -23.87 11.41 -18.14
CA VAL A 463 -24.42 12.26 -19.21
C VAL A 463 -24.66 11.42 -20.48
N GLU A 464 -23.68 10.57 -20.85
CA GLU A 464 -23.82 9.64 -21.98
C GLU A 464 -25.01 8.70 -21.81
N MET A 465 -25.18 8.12 -20.61
CA MET A 465 -26.21 7.12 -20.32
C MET A 465 -27.61 7.71 -20.17
N TYR A 466 -27.74 8.91 -19.61
CA TYR A 466 -29.02 9.38 -19.06
C TYR A 466 -29.49 10.74 -19.63
N TYR A 467 -28.68 11.46 -20.38
CA TYR A 467 -29.04 12.83 -20.81
C TYR A 467 -30.34 12.91 -21.62
N SER A 468 -30.64 11.88 -22.40
CA SER A 468 -31.81 11.81 -23.26
C SER A 468 -32.94 10.91 -22.79
N LEU A 469 -32.91 10.48 -21.51
CA LEU A 469 -33.98 9.68 -20.91
C LEU A 469 -35.20 10.55 -20.59
#